data_f4f9d6ddd4a3090bc9516221dec0a990
#
_entry.id   f4f9d6ddd4a3090bc9516221dec0a990
#
_cell.length_a   1.000
_cell.length_b   1.000
_cell.length_c   1.000
_cell.angle_alpha   90.00
_cell.angle_beta   90.00
_cell.angle_gamma   90.00
#
_symmetry.space_group_name_H-M   'P 1'
#
loop_
_entity.id
_entity.type
_entity.pdbx_description
1 polymer ?
#
loop_
_entity_poly.entity_id
_entity_poly.type
_entity_poly.pdbx_seq_one_letter_code
_entity_poly.pdbx_strand_id
1 'polypeptide(L)'
;MIRALIADDEELSLRALQQMLRRHADVEVVAECRDGVEAREALEAQRPDVAFLDIKMPLASGLDLALSRDRGVQTLVVFVTAFDQFALPAFDADAA
;
A
#
# COMPACT_ATOMS: atom_id res chain seq x y z
N MET A 1 13.15 12.31 -1.88
CA MET A 1 11.84 12.10 -1.21
C MET A 1 11.20 10.83 -1.73
N ILE A 2 10.79 9.95 -0.85
CA ILE A 2 10.11 8.71 -1.23
C ILE A 2 8.63 8.99 -1.34
N ARG A 3 8.05 8.74 -2.51
CA ARG A 3 6.63 8.96 -2.75
C ARG A 3 5.88 7.67 -2.45
N ALA A 4 4.91 7.77 -1.54
CA ALA A 4 4.19 6.61 -1.03
C ALA A 4 2.69 6.69 -1.31
N LEU A 5 2.13 5.56 -1.70
CA LEU A 5 0.69 5.38 -1.80
C LEU A 5 0.27 4.48 -0.64
N ILE A 6 -0.83 4.82 0.02
CA ILE A 6 -1.40 3.98 1.08
C ILE A 6 -2.84 3.63 0.72
N ALA A 7 -3.22 2.38 0.98
CA ALA A 7 -4.56 1.91 0.64
C ALA A 7 -5.06 0.94 1.68
N ASP A 8 -6.22 1.23 2.24
CA ASP A 8 -6.87 0.42 3.25
C ASP A 8 -8.35 0.81 3.28
N ASP A 9 -9.24 -0.17 3.40
CA ASP A 9 -10.68 0.10 3.44
C ASP A 9 -11.14 0.56 4.81
N GLU A 10 -10.33 0.39 5.85
CA GLU A 10 -10.66 0.85 7.19
C GLU A 10 -10.03 2.21 7.46
N GLU A 11 -10.88 3.18 7.80
CA GLU A 11 -10.45 4.56 8.03
C GLU A 11 -9.40 4.68 9.14
N LEU A 12 -9.59 3.93 10.23
CA LEU A 12 -8.64 3.99 11.35
C LEU A 12 -7.28 3.43 10.98
N SER A 13 -7.26 2.36 10.21
CA SER A 13 -6.00 1.77 9.74
C SER A 13 -5.27 2.72 8.80
N LEU A 14 -6.03 3.37 7.91
CA LEU A 14 -5.47 4.32 6.97
C LEU A 14 -4.84 5.51 7.70
N ARG A 15 -5.52 6.03 8.72
CA ARG A 15 -5.00 7.14 9.53
C ARG A 15 -3.77 6.74 10.32
N ALA A 16 -3.77 5.53 10.86
CA ALA A 16 -2.61 5.05 11.62
C ALA A 16 -1.39 4.96 10.72
N LEU A 17 -1.56 4.43 9.52
CA LEU A 17 -0.49 4.32 8.55
C LEU A 17 0.02 5.70 8.11
N GLN A 18 -0.89 6.63 7.88
CA GLN A 18 -0.55 7.99 7.52
C GLN A 18 0.29 8.66 8.62
N GLN A 19 -0.13 8.53 9.87
CA GLN A 19 0.59 9.11 10.99
C GLN A 19 1.97 8.48 11.17
N MET A 20 2.06 7.19 10.95
CA MET A 20 3.33 6.48 11.04
C MET A 20 4.31 7.00 9.99
N LEU A 21 3.86 7.19 8.78
CA LEU A 21 4.70 7.67 7.69
C LEU A 21 5.10 9.13 7.87
N ARG A 22 4.26 9.93 8.51
CA ARG A 22 4.59 11.34 8.78
C ARG A 22 5.81 11.52 9.69
N ARG A 23 6.18 10.51 10.44
CA ARG A 23 7.37 10.56 11.29
C ARG A 23 8.66 10.52 10.49
N HIS A 24 8.56 10.21 9.20
CA HIS A 24 9.72 10.11 8.31
C HIS A 24 9.69 11.28 7.34
N ALA A 25 10.59 12.24 7.56
CA ALA A 25 10.62 13.46 6.76
C ALA A 25 10.95 13.21 5.29
N ASP A 26 11.55 12.06 4.99
CA ASP A 26 11.93 11.69 3.63
C ASP A 26 10.83 10.92 2.89
N VAL A 27 9.66 10.76 3.50
CA VAL A 27 8.51 10.07 2.88
C VAL A 27 7.36 11.05 2.69
N GLU A 28 6.81 11.04 1.47
CA GLU A 28 5.65 11.87 1.14
C GLU A 28 4.51 10.95 0.72
N VAL A 29 3.35 11.07 1.38
CA VAL A 29 2.15 10.32 0.99
C VAL A 29 1.48 11.07 -0.16
N VAL A 30 1.51 10.48 -1.34
CA VAL A 30 0.97 11.12 -2.55
C VAL A 30 -0.45 10.66 -2.87
N ALA A 31 -0.92 9.58 -2.27
CA ALA A 31 -2.26 9.09 -2.49
C ALA A 31 -2.74 8.27 -1.29
N GLU A 32 -4.03 8.45 -0.94
CA GLU A 32 -4.71 7.68 0.09
C GLU A 32 -5.94 7.07 -0.56
N CYS A 33 -6.03 5.76 -0.56
CA CYS A 33 -7.07 5.04 -1.26
C CYS A 33 -7.84 4.14 -0.31
N ARG A 34 -9.13 3.98 -0.55
CA ARG A 34 -10.01 3.20 0.32
C ARG A 34 -10.53 1.92 -0.32
N ASP A 35 -10.22 1.73 -1.59
CA ASP A 35 -10.61 0.49 -2.28
C ASP A 35 -9.64 0.21 -3.43
N GLY A 36 -9.84 -0.95 -4.06
CA GLY A 36 -8.95 -1.40 -5.11
C GLY A 36 -8.99 -0.55 -6.36
N VAL A 37 -10.15 0.03 -6.67
CA VAL A 37 -10.27 0.88 -7.86
C VAL A 37 -9.48 2.17 -7.68
N GLU A 38 -9.62 2.81 -6.52
CA GLU A 38 -8.87 4.02 -6.21
C GLU A 38 -7.37 3.74 -6.22
N ALA A 39 -6.97 2.61 -5.64
CA ALA A 39 -5.56 2.24 -5.57
C ALA A 39 -4.97 2.03 -6.97
N ARG A 40 -5.70 1.35 -7.84
CA ARG A 40 -5.23 1.11 -9.20
C ARG A 40 -5.06 2.42 -9.97
N GLU A 41 -6.05 3.29 -9.88
CA GLU A 41 -5.99 4.58 -10.55
C GLU A 41 -4.82 5.42 -10.04
N ALA A 42 -4.61 5.41 -8.74
CA ALA A 42 -3.52 6.16 -8.14
C ALA A 42 -2.15 5.59 -8.51
N LEU A 43 -2.04 4.26 -8.59
CA LEU A 43 -0.79 3.64 -9.03
C LEU A 43 -0.41 4.09 -10.43
N GLU A 44 -1.38 4.16 -11.32
CA GLU A 44 -1.13 4.58 -12.70
C GLU A 44 -0.85 6.07 -12.81
N ALA A 45 -1.61 6.88 -12.06
CA ALA A 45 -1.51 8.34 -12.16
C ALA A 45 -0.29 8.89 -11.44
N GLN A 46 0.03 8.36 -10.27
CA GLN A 46 1.08 8.92 -9.41
C GLN A 46 2.41 8.20 -9.53
N ARG A 47 2.41 6.96 -9.97
CA ARG A 47 3.60 6.12 -10.06
C ARG A 47 4.49 6.25 -8.82
N PRO A 48 3.96 5.88 -7.64
CA PRO A 48 4.71 6.05 -6.40
C PRO A 48 5.92 5.12 -6.33
N ASP A 49 6.84 5.45 -5.45
CA ASP A 49 8.01 4.59 -5.22
C ASP A 49 7.63 3.35 -4.42
N VAL A 50 6.69 3.51 -3.49
CA VAL A 50 6.23 2.41 -2.65
C VAL A 50 4.71 2.49 -2.47
N ALA A 51 4.05 1.34 -2.42
CA ALA A 51 2.63 1.24 -2.18
C ALA A 51 2.38 0.32 -0.99
N PHE A 52 1.74 0.85 0.05
CA PHE A 52 1.33 0.07 1.22
C PHE A 52 -0.13 -0.32 1.00
N LEU A 53 -0.37 -1.60 0.75
CA LEU A 53 -1.69 -2.10 0.39
C LEU A 53 -2.23 -3.07 1.43
N ASP A 54 -3.50 -2.93 1.78
CA ASP A 54 -4.19 -3.94 2.57
C ASP A 54 -4.47 -5.16 1.69
N ILE A 55 -4.23 -6.34 2.23
CA ILE A 55 -4.43 -7.59 1.50
C ILE A 55 -5.91 -7.80 1.10
N LYS A 56 -6.82 -7.37 1.95
CA LYS A 56 -8.25 -7.68 1.79
C LYS A 56 -9.12 -6.45 1.49
N MET A 57 -8.69 -5.61 0.56
CA MET A 57 -9.53 -4.48 0.19
C MET A 57 -10.73 -4.91 -0.64
N PRO A 58 -11.89 -4.23 -0.49
CA PRO A 58 -13.02 -4.48 -1.36
C PRO A 58 -12.71 -4.09 -2.80
N LEU A 59 -13.41 -4.72 -3.74
CA LEU A 59 -13.33 -4.53 -5.18
C LEU A 59 -12.07 -5.09 -5.82
N ALA A 60 -10.96 -5.11 -5.10
CA ALA A 60 -9.73 -5.78 -5.50
C ALA A 60 -8.87 -5.93 -4.28
N SER A 61 -8.30 -7.11 -4.06
CA SER A 61 -7.38 -7.29 -2.94
C SER A 61 -6.05 -6.62 -3.25
N GLY A 62 -5.28 -6.32 -2.20
CA GLY A 62 -3.94 -5.79 -2.40
C GLY A 62 -3.07 -6.73 -3.22
N LEU A 63 -3.27 -8.03 -3.03
CA LEU A 63 -2.53 -9.03 -3.80
C LEU A 63 -2.88 -8.94 -5.30
N ASP A 64 -4.18 -8.80 -5.62
CA ASP A 64 -4.61 -8.67 -7.00
C ASP A 64 -4.01 -7.43 -7.65
N LEU A 65 -3.94 -6.33 -6.91
CA LEU A 65 -3.33 -5.10 -7.41
C LEU A 65 -1.86 -5.29 -7.72
N ALA A 66 -1.14 -5.98 -6.84
CA ALA A 66 0.28 -6.23 -7.05
C ALA A 66 0.53 -7.09 -8.27
N LEU A 67 -0.32 -8.09 -8.50
CA LEU A 67 -0.18 -9.00 -9.63
C LEU A 67 -0.59 -8.38 -10.96
N SER A 68 -1.53 -7.43 -10.93
CA SER A 68 -2.08 -6.84 -12.16
C SER A 68 -1.42 -5.52 -12.55
N ARG A 69 -0.46 -5.05 -11.77
CA ARG A 69 0.18 -3.77 -12.09
C ARG A 69 0.94 -3.85 -13.41
N ASP A 70 1.03 -2.71 -14.08
CA ASP A 70 1.75 -2.58 -15.33
C ASP A 70 3.23 -2.90 -15.11
N ARG A 71 3.81 -3.63 -16.04
CA ARG A 71 5.23 -3.99 -16.00
C ARG A 71 6.16 -2.78 -16.03
N GLY A 72 5.70 -1.68 -16.60
CA GLY A 72 6.46 -0.44 -16.64
C GLY A 72 6.50 0.29 -15.32
N VAL A 73 5.69 -0.10 -14.35
CA VAL A 73 5.62 0.56 -13.04
C VAL A 73 6.58 -0.12 -12.08
N GLN A 74 7.56 0.64 -11.59
CA GLN A 74 8.55 0.12 -10.64
C GLN A 74 8.20 0.56 -9.23
N THR A 75 7.04 0.14 -8.76
CA THR A 75 6.59 0.44 -7.41
C THR A 75 6.85 -0.76 -6.53
N LEU A 76 7.53 -0.53 -5.41
CA LEU A 76 7.71 -1.55 -4.38
C LEU A 76 6.38 -1.73 -3.65
N VAL A 77 5.86 -2.94 -3.61
CA VAL A 77 4.59 -3.22 -2.95
C VAL A 77 4.85 -3.82 -1.57
N VAL A 78 4.25 -3.21 -0.56
CA VAL A 78 4.33 -3.70 0.82
C VAL A 78 2.91 -3.99 1.29
N PHE A 79 2.66 -5.23 1.73
CA PHE A 79 1.35 -5.60 2.23
C PHE A 79 1.24 -5.30 3.71
N VAL A 80 0.15 -4.64 4.08
CA VAL A 80 -0.15 -4.27 5.46
C VAL A 80 -1.46 -4.93 5.84
N THR A 81 -1.53 -5.49 7.03
CA THR A 81 -2.76 -6.13 7.51
C THR A 81 -2.93 -5.84 9.00
N ALA A 82 -4.20 -5.73 9.40
CA ALA A 82 -4.53 -5.55 10.81
C ALA A 82 -4.43 -6.86 11.60
N PHE A 83 -4.25 -8.00 10.93
CA PHE A 83 -4.18 -9.29 11.59
C PHE A 83 -2.72 -9.70 11.79
N ASP A 84 -2.28 -9.72 13.04
CA ASP A 84 -0.90 -10.04 13.39
C ASP A 84 -0.45 -11.39 12.85
N GLN A 85 -1.36 -12.35 12.82
CA GLN A 85 -1.05 -13.69 12.35
C GLN A 85 -0.70 -13.74 10.87
N PHE A 86 -1.09 -12.72 10.11
CA PHE A 86 -0.74 -12.62 8.70
C PHE A 86 0.45 -11.71 8.48
N ALA A 87 0.69 -10.76 9.39
CA ALA A 87 1.78 -9.83 9.25
C ALA A 87 3.14 -10.50 9.34
N LEU A 88 3.28 -11.44 10.28
CA LEU A 88 4.57 -12.12 10.49
C LEU A 88 5.02 -12.91 9.27
N PRO A 89 4.18 -13.77 8.67
CA PRO A 89 4.60 -14.48 7.45
C PRO A 89 4.94 -13.55 6.31
N ALA A 90 4.23 -12.45 6.17
CA ALA A 90 4.51 -11.48 5.11
C ALA A 90 5.86 -10.83 5.31
N PHE A 91 6.18 -10.48 6.55
CA PHE A 91 7.49 -9.92 6.87
C PHE A 91 8.62 -10.91 6.61
N ASP A 92 8.42 -12.16 6.98
CA ASP A 92 9.44 -13.18 6.74
C ASP A 92 9.71 -13.33 5.25
N ALA A 93 8.69 -13.28 4.44
CA ALA A 93 8.85 -13.37 2.99
C ALA A 93 9.60 -12.15 2.45
N ASP A 94 9.35 -10.98 2.98
CA ASP A 94 10.01 -9.76 2.54
C ASP A 94 11.44 -9.68 3.04
N ALA A 95 11.70 -10.22 4.22
CA ALA A 95 13.02 -10.20 4.79
C ALA A 95 13.99 -11.08 4.01
N ALA A 96 13.45 -11.99 3.26
CA ALA A 96 14.28 -12.80 2.37
C ALA A 96 14.71 -11.99 1.16
#